data_97177bf7c7aaf46181ac26e7bf05be8a
#
_entry.id   97177bf7c7aaf46181ac26e7bf05be8a
#
_cell.length_a   1.000
_cell.length_b   1.000
_cell.length_c   1.000
_cell.angle_alpha   90.00
_cell.angle_beta   90.00
_cell.angle_gamma   90.00
#
_symmetry.space_group_name_H-M   'P 1'
#
loop_
_entity.id
_entity.type
_entity.pdbx_description
1 polymer ?
#
loop_
_entity_poly.entity_id
_entity_poly.type
_entity_poly.pdbx_seq_one_letter_code
_entity_poly.pdbx_strand_id
1 'polypeptide(L)'
;MNYTLIVVVLLIIIVVYFLVSYLTDTSVKIASSQNANQVKDGEHSAIRKDTFTYSVWFNVTSWDTESGKNIYSIHSQSSTDTSSTNNFLELTLKQFTNVLDVKINGTVIPITDIPIQRWVNVIVTGGSNTVDIYYNGKLISTKVVNGLSFTTHGVNSTTNKASYILHQGSQWQGKTAKFEYYPRRITPQDAWN
;
A
#
# COMPACT_ATOMS: atom_id res chain seq x y z
N MET A 1 33.17 28.69 29.06
CA MET A 1 32.44 27.86 28.09
C MET A 1 31.28 28.70 27.58
N ASN A 2 31.18 28.98 26.24
CA ASN A 2 30.18 29.89 25.68
C ASN A 2 28.80 29.20 25.64
N TYR A 3 27.97 29.39 26.63
CA TYR A 3 26.64 28.83 26.72
C TYR A 3 25.77 29.17 25.48
N THR A 4 25.95 30.37 24.92
CA THR A 4 25.30 30.79 23.65
C THR A 4 25.64 29.86 22.49
N LEU A 5 26.89 29.43 22.36
CA LEU A 5 27.31 28.51 21.31
C LEU A 5 26.68 27.12 21.46
N ILE A 6 26.56 26.63 22.70
CA ILE A 6 25.91 25.35 23.00
C ILE A 6 24.43 25.40 22.62
N VAL A 7 23.73 26.49 22.97
CA VAL A 7 22.30 26.67 22.65
C VAL A 7 22.09 26.73 21.14
N VAL A 8 22.94 27.43 20.39
CA VAL A 8 22.84 27.52 18.93
C VAL A 8 23.08 26.16 18.28
N VAL A 9 24.07 25.39 18.73
CA VAL A 9 24.31 24.03 18.19
C VAL A 9 23.14 23.10 18.47
N LEU A 10 22.56 23.13 19.67
CA LEU A 10 21.36 22.36 20.00
C LEU A 10 20.17 22.72 19.12
N LEU A 11 19.96 24.01 18.86
CA LEU A 11 18.89 24.48 17.98
C LEU A 11 19.08 23.98 16.54
N ILE A 12 20.30 24.02 16.01
CA ILE A 12 20.64 23.49 14.70
C ILE A 12 20.36 21.98 14.61
N ILE A 13 20.75 21.21 15.63
CA ILE A 13 20.50 19.76 15.67
C ILE A 13 18.99 19.48 15.66
N ILE A 14 18.20 20.21 16.41
CA ILE A 14 16.75 20.08 16.45
C ILE A 14 16.13 20.40 15.08
N VAL A 15 16.54 21.49 14.45
CA VAL A 15 16.06 21.89 13.12
C VAL A 15 16.42 20.83 12.07
N VAL A 16 17.66 20.35 12.08
CA VAL A 16 18.12 19.28 11.16
C VAL A 16 17.33 18.00 11.40
N TYR A 17 17.09 17.62 12.66
CA TYR A 17 16.27 16.46 12.99
C TYR A 17 14.86 16.56 12.41
N PHE A 18 14.16 17.69 12.61
CA PHE A 18 12.83 17.90 12.05
C PHE A 18 12.85 17.94 10.53
N LEU A 19 13.85 18.52 9.92
CA LEU A 19 13.99 18.60 8.46
C LEU A 19 14.24 17.22 7.84
N VAL A 20 15.10 16.42 8.45
CA VAL A 20 15.35 15.03 8.03
C VAL A 20 14.08 14.19 8.22
N SER A 21 13.42 14.30 9.37
CA SER A 21 12.15 13.60 9.64
C SER A 21 11.07 13.96 8.61
N TYR A 22 10.91 15.23 8.30
CA TYR A 22 9.97 15.70 7.29
C TYR A 22 10.29 15.16 5.89
N LEU A 23 11.55 15.15 5.48
CA LEU A 23 11.99 14.66 4.17
C LEU A 23 11.90 13.13 4.03
N THR A 24 12.03 12.39 5.14
CA THR A 24 11.96 10.92 5.12
C THR A 24 10.56 10.35 5.28
N ASP A 25 9.61 11.17 5.71
CA ASP A 25 8.25 10.73 6.05
C ASP A 25 7.21 11.03 4.95
N THR A 26 7.67 11.47 3.77
CA THR A 26 6.78 11.82 2.66
C THR A 26 6.18 10.57 2.02
N SER A 27 4.84 10.50 2.04
CA SER A 27 4.09 9.54 1.22
C SER A 27 4.23 9.85 -0.26
N VAL A 28 4.25 8.80 -1.08
CA VAL A 28 4.15 8.93 -2.54
C VAL A 28 2.70 8.73 -2.94
N LYS A 29 2.06 9.80 -3.43
CA LYS A 29 0.71 9.71 -4.01
C LYS A 29 0.80 8.99 -5.35
N ILE A 30 0.19 7.81 -5.44
CA ILE A 30 0.18 7.00 -6.66
C ILE A 30 -1.00 7.39 -7.54
N ALA A 31 -2.20 7.48 -6.95
CA ALA A 31 -3.41 7.88 -7.66
C ALA A 31 -4.35 8.67 -6.75
N SER A 32 -4.92 9.76 -7.26
CA SER A 32 -5.87 10.60 -6.51
C SER A 32 -7.28 10.00 -6.50
N SER A 33 -7.82 9.74 -7.68
CA SER A 33 -9.11 9.09 -7.89
C SER A 33 -9.14 8.41 -9.26
N GLN A 34 -9.68 7.20 -9.31
CA GLN A 34 -9.79 6.40 -10.54
C GLN A 34 -11.15 5.69 -10.56
N ASN A 35 -11.76 5.62 -11.74
CA ASN A 35 -12.93 4.77 -11.97
C ASN A 35 -12.47 3.32 -12.14
N ALA A 36 -13.16 2.40 -11.49
CA ALA A 36 -12.78 0.99 -11.50
C ALA A 36 -13.15 0.22 -12.78
N ASN A 37 -13.82 0.87 -13.71
CA ASN A 37 -14.08 0.35 -15.06
C ASN A 37 -12.90 0.59 -16.04
N GLN A 38 -11.79 1.15 -15.56
CA GLN A 38 -10.60 1.41 -16.36
C GLN A 38 -9.38 0.85 -15.65
N VAL A 39 -8.59 0.05 -16.37
CA VAL A 39 -7.27 -0.39 -15.89
C VAL A 39 -6.31 0.79 -15.94
N LYS A 40 -5.55 0.98 -14.89
CA LYS A 40 -4.46 1.94 -14.83
C LYS A 40 -3.23 1.29 -14.28
N ASP A 41 -2.14 1.38 -15.00
CA ASP A 41 -0.83 0.93 -14.60
C ASP A 41 0.16 2.08 -14.48
N GLY A 42 1.28 1.81 -13.87
CA GLY A 42 2.37 2.77 -13.72
C GLY A 42 3.44 2.30 -12.75
N GLU A 43 4.35 3.21 -12.50
CA GLU A 43 5.44 3.00 -11.56
C GLU A 43 5.50 4.15 -10.55
N HIS A 44 5.93 3.87 -9.35
CA HIS A 44 6.26 4.88 -8.36
C HIS A 44 7.66 4.65 -7.79
N SER A 45 8.32 5.71 -7.36
CA SER A 45 9.59 5.61 -6.64
C SER A 45 9.38 4.83 -5.34
N ALA A 46 10.22 3.85 -5.11
CA ALA A 46 10.21 3.07 -3.88
C ALA A 46 11.59 3.14 -3.23
N ILE A 47 11.62 3.42 -1.94
CA ILE A 47 12.87 3.35 -1.18
C ILE A 47 13.14 1.87 -0.93
N ARG A 48 14.34 1.40 -1.27
CA ARG A 48 14.77 0.01 -1.00
C ARG A 48 14.95 -0.20 0.51
N LYS A 49 13.83 -0.44 1.17
CA LYS A 49 13.77 -0.86 2.57
C LYS A 49 12.83 -2.06 2.65
N ASP A 50 13.06 -2.94 3.62
CA ASP A 50 12.15 -4.07 3.85
C ASP A 50 10.84 -3.66 4.52
N THR A 51 10.64 -2.36 4.72
CA THR A 51 9.39 -1.81 5.28
C THR A 51 8.61 -1.06 4.21
N PHE A 52 7.32 -1.26 4.18
CA PHE A 52 6.41 -0.62 3.24
C PHE A 52 5.02 -0.45 3.85
N THR A 53 4.27 0.48 3.29
CA THR A 53 2.84 0.63 3.54
C THR A 53 2.16 1.05 2.25
N TYR A 54 1.07 0.39 1.92
CA TYR A 54 0.13 0.80 0.87
C TYR A 54 -1.22 1.10 1.49
N SER A 55 -1.77 2.27 1.19
CA SER A 55 -3.10 2.70 1.61
C SER A 55 -3.96 2.99 0.40
N VAL A 56 -5.18 2.50 0.40
CA VAL A 56 -6.16 2.76 -0.66
C VAL A 56 -7.55 2.95 -0.07
N TRP A 57 -8.29 3.88 -0.65
CA TRP A 57 -9.73 4.00 -0.48
C TRP A 57 -10.41 3.42 -1.70
N PHE A 58 -11.46 2.64 -1.49
CA PHE A 58 -12.31 2.16 -2.57
C PHE A 58 -13.79 2.18 -2.20
N ASN A 59 -14.63 2.23 -3.22
CA ASN A 59 -16.09 2.17 -3.09
C ASN A 59 -16.62 1.29 -4.22
N VAL A 60 -17.31 0.22 -3.87
CA VAL A 60 -18.04 -0.65 -4.82
C VAL A 60 -19.46 -0.15 -4.90
N THR A 61 -19.86 0.35 -6.06
CA THR A 61 -21.21 0.91 -6.25
C THR A 61 -22.22 -0.15 -6.67
N SER A 62 -21.78 -1.17 -7.39
CA SER A 62 -22.62 -2.29 -7.80
C SER A 62 -21.82 -3.59 -7.69
N TRP A 63 -22.47 -4.60 -7.15
CA TRP A 63 -21.88 -5.94 -7.05
C TRP A 63 -22.32 -6.76 -8.27
N ASP A 64 -21.41 -6.97 -9.20
CA ASP A 64 -21.57 -8.00 -10.20
C ASP A 64 -20.84 -9.28 -9.76
N THR A 65 -21.34 -10.42 -10.18
CA THR A 65 -20.85 -11.73 -9.79
C THR A 65 -19.98 -12.41 -10.83
N GLU A 66 -19.72 -11.75 -11.96
CA GLU A 66 -19.05 -12.40 -13.10
C GLU A 66 -17.57 -12.61 -12.87
N SER A 67 -16.93 -11.74 -12.08
CA SER A 67 -15.49 -11.85 -11.81
C SER A 67 -15.09 -11.30 -10.43
N GLY A 68 -13.94 -11.73 -9.93
CA GLY A 68 -13.30 -11.08 -8.78
C GLY A 68 -12.88 -9.65 -9.14
N LYS A 69 -12.98 -8.73 -8.19
CA LYS A 69 -12.68 -7.31 -8.39
C LYS A 69 -11.30 -6.98 -7.87
N ASN A 70 -10.32 -6.87 -8.76
CA ASN A 70 -8.99 -6.42 -8.39
C ASN A 70 -9.03 -4.93 -8.03
N ILE A 71 -8.55 -4.58 -6.85
CA ILE A 71 -8.41 -3.20 -6.40
C ILE A 71 -7.06 -2.66 -6.86
N TYR A 72 -5.97 -3.36 -6.51
CA TYR A 72 -4.63 -3.09 -7.02
C TYR A 72 -3.72 -4.30 -6.90
N SER A 73 -2.66 -4.30 -7.70
CA SER A 73 -1.55 -5.24 -7.63
C SER A 73 -0.22 -4.49 -7.65
N ILE A 74 0.76 -4.96 -6.87
CA ILE A 74 2.13 -4.44 -6.81
C ILE A 74 3.10 -5.53 -7.23
N HIS A 75 4.04 -5.19 -8.10
CA HIS A 75 5.07 -6.11 -8.59
C HIS A 75 6.39 -5.38 -8.85
N SER A 76 7.48 -6.15 -8.90
CA SER A 76 8.84 -5.61 -9.08
C SER A 76 9.24 -5.35 -10.54
N GLN A 77 8.48 -5.90 -11.50
CA GLN A 77 8.80 -5.78 -12.93
C GLN A 77 7.91 -4.73 -13.60
N SER A 78 8.37 -4.20 -14.73
CA SER A 78 7.58 -3.26 -15.55
C SER A 78 6.26 -3.90 -15.98
N SER A 79 5.21 -3.09 -16.04
CA SER A 79 3.81 -3.46 -16.29
C SER A 79 3.51 -4.23 -17.58
N THR A 80 4.51 -4.46 -18.43
CA THR A 80 4.37 -5.22 -19.69
C THR A 80 4.31 -6.74 -19.50
N ASP A 81 4.66 -7.24 -18.32
CA ASP A 81 4.60 -8.68 -18.04
C ASP A 81 3.29 -9.00 -17.27
N THR A 82 2.26 -9.34 -18.05
CA THR A 82 0.90 -9.64 -17.55
C THR A 82 0.78 -11.03 -16.91
N SER A 83 1.88 -11.76 -16.74
CA SER A 83 1.81 -13.05 -16.06
C SER A 83 1.58 -12.84 -14.56
N SER A 84 0.37 -13.12 -14.11
CA SER A 84 -0.16 -12.94 -12.77
C SER A 84 0.57 -13.73 -11.66
N THR A 85 1.68 -14.36 -11.95
CA THR A 85 2.36 -15.29 -11.03
C THR A 85 3.32 -14.63 -10.05
N ASN A 86 3.63 -13.33 -10.20
CA ASN A 86 4.67 -12.66 -9.41
C ASN A 86 4.22 -11.36 -8.73
N ASN A 87 2.94 -11.23 -8.40
CA ASN A 87 2.48 -10.08 -7.61
C ASN A 87 3.04 -10.18 -6.17
N PHE A 88 3.76 -9.15 -5.75
CA PHE A 88 4.20 -9.02 -4.37
C PHE A 88 3.02 -8.83 -3.43
N LEU A 89 2.11 -7.92 -3.79
CA LEU A 89 0.90 -7.59 -3.03
C LEU A 89 -0.27 -7.44 -3.99
N GLU A 90 -1.41 -8.04 -3.65
CA GLU A 90 -2.64 -7.93 -4.42
C GLU A 90 -3.83 -7.80 -3.47
N LEU A 91 -4.72 -6.86 -3.76
CA LEU A 91 -6.02 -6.72 -3.13
C LEU A 91 -7.11 -7.08 -4.13
N THR A 92 -7.90 -8.11 -3.80
CA THR A 92 -8.98 -8.57 -4.68
C THR A 92 -10.23 -8.92 -3.89
N LEU A 93 -11.37 -8.33 -4.23
CA LEU A 93 -12.69 -8.77 -3.74
C LEU A 93 -13.09 -10.05 -4.47
N LYS A 94 -13.54 -11.04 -3.71
CA LYS A 94 -14.01 -12.31 -4.26
C LYS A 94 -15.25 -12.13 -5.14
N GLN A 95 -15.43 -13.06 -6.06
CA GLN A 95 -16.51 -13.05 -7.06
C GLN A 95 -17.90 -13.05 -6.45
N PHE A 96 -18.19 -13.98 -5.53
CA PHE A 96 -19.54 -14.23 -5.02
C PHE A 96 -19.77 -13.76 -3.59
N THR A 97 -18.75 -13.23 -2.94
CA THR A 97 -18.81 -12.88 -1.52
C THR A 97 -18.17 -11.52 -1.25
N ASN A 98 -18.64 -10.84 -0.23
CA ASN A 98 -18.08 -9.58 0.24
C ASN A 98 -16.77 -9.75 1.04
N VAL A 99 -15.91 -10.66 0.58
CA VAL A 99 -14.60 -10.94 1.18
C VAL A 99 -13.52 -10.31 0.32
N LEU A 100 -12.67 -9.52 0.95
CA LEU A 100 -11.45 -8.97 0.34
C LEU A 100 -10.28 -9.88 0.71
N ASP A 101 -9.63 -10.44 -0.29
CA ASP A 101 -8.39 -11.17 -0.13
C ASP A 101 -7.21 -10.20 -0.27
N VAL A 102 -6.38 -10.16 0.76
CA VAL A 102 -5.05 -9.55 0.73
C VAL A 102 -4.06 -10.68 0.47
N LYS A 103 -3.52 -10.73 -0.74
CA LYS A 103 -2.49 -11.69 -1.10
C LYS A 103 -1.14 -11.00 -1.01
N ILE A 104 -0.22 -11.55 -0.26
CA ILE A 104 1.13 -11.03 -0.13
C ILE A 104 2.13 -12.18 -0.09
N ASN A 105 3.09 -12.15 -1.01
CA ASN A 105 4.13 -13.17 -1.15
C ASN A 105 3.53 -14.59 -1.09
N GLY A 106 2.43 -14.83 -1.84
CA GLY A 106 1.73 -16.12 -1.88
C GLY A 106 0.81 -16.43 -0.67
N THR A 107 0.87 -15.64 0.40
CA THR A 107 -0.02 -15.80 1.55
C THR A 107 -1.31 -15.03 1.34
N VAL A 108 -2.47 -15.67 1.55
CA VAL A 108 -3.79 -15.06 1.45
C VAL A 108 -4.35 -14.76 2.83
N ILE A 109 -4.77 -13.53 3.04
CA ILE A 109 -5.37 -13.06 4.30
C ILE A 109 -6.76 -12.50 3.95
N PRO A 110 -7.85 -13.21 4.28
CA PRO A 110 -9.19 -12.76 3.98
C PRO A 110 -9.69 -11.72 5.00
N ILE A 111 -10.40 -10.71 4.51
CA ILE A 111 -11.14 -9.73 5.29
C ILE A 111 -12.61 -9.87 4.91
N THR A 112 -13.44 -10.20 5.89
CA THR A 112 -14.89 -10.39 5.69
C THR A 112 -15.66 -9.08 5.82
N ASP A 113 -16.92 -9.12 5.39
CA ASP A 113 -17.91 -8.07 5.64
C ASP A 113 -17.57 -6.71 5.01
N ILE A 114 -16.99 -6.73 3.82
CA ILE A 114 -16.74 -5.51 3.05
C ILE A 114 -18.09 -4.94 2.58
N PRO A 115 -18.46 -3.71 3.00
CA PRO A 115 -19.72 -3.10 2.58
C PRO A 115 -19.68 -2.65 1.13
N ILE A 116 -20.81 -2.69 0.47
CA ILE A 116 -21.04 -2.03 -0.82
C ILE A 116 -21.60 -0.62 -0.60
N GLN A 117 -21.43 0.25 -1.61
CA GLN A 117 -21.93 1.63 -1.62
C GLN A 117 -21.38 2.50 -0.47
N ARG A 118 -20.25 2.12 0.09
CA ARG A 118 -19.53 2.88 1.11
C ARG A 118 -18.05 2.95 0.77
N TRP A 119 -17.44 4.05 1.12
CA TRP A 119 -16.01 4.18 1.07
C TRP A 119 -15.37 3.32 2.17
N VAL A 120 -14.38 2.55 1.77
CA VAL A 120 -13.60 1.67 2.63
C VAL A 120 -12.14 2.04 2.47
N ASN A 121 -11.44 2.19 3.60
CA ASN A 121 -9.99 2.30 3.61
C ASN A 121 -9.36 0.98 4.01
N VAL A 122 -8.40 0.53 3.24
CA VAL A 122 -7.55 -0.61 3.57
C VAL A 122 -6.10 -0.19 3.50
N ILE A 123 -5.38 -0.50 4.57
CA ILE A 123 -3.95 -0.24 4.65
C ILE A 123 -3.25 -1.56 4.93
N VAL A 124 -2.26 -1.86 4.10
CA VAL A 124 -1.38 -3.02 4.27
C VAL A 124 0.01 -2.51 4.56
N THR A 125 0.53 -2.81 5.73
CA THR A 125 1.88 -2.42 6.15
C THR A 125 2.69 -3.64 6.52
N GLY A 126 3.95 -3.67 6.10
CA GLY A 126 4.79 -4.84 6.33
C GLY A 126 6.25 -4.51 6.56
N GLY A 127 6.95 -5.52 7.05
CA GLY A 127 8.39 -5.52 7.28
C GLY A 127 8.79 -6.62 8.28
N SER A 128 10.03 -7.07 8.20
CA SER A 128 10.59 -8.09 9.11
C SER A 128 9.72 -9.35 9.25
N ASN A 129 9.21 -9.87 8.13
CA ASN A 129 8.35 -11.04 8.05
C ASN A 129 6.95 -10.90 8.68
N THR A 130 6.52 -9.70 9.03
CA THR A 130 5.16 -9.47 9.55
C THR A 130 4.41 -8.47 8.70
N VAL A 131 3.10 -8.72 8.56
CA VAL A 131 2.17 -7.85 7.84
C VAL A 131 1.01 -7.52 8.77
N ASP A 132 0.73 -6.23 8.91
CA ASP A 132 -0.44 -5.72 9.60
C ASP A 132 -1.43 -5.18 8.56
N ILE A 133 -2.70 -5.47 8.76
CA ILE A 133 -3.79 -5.00 7.91
C ILE A 133 -4.73 -4.15 8.75
N TYR A 134 -4.95 -2.93 8.31
CA TYR A 134 -5.91 -2.02 8.90
C TYR A 134 -7.10 -1.85 7.96
N TYR A 135 -8.27 -1.83 8.55
CA TYR A 135 -9.55 -1.61 7.89
C TYR A 135 -10.25 -0.42 8.57
N ASN A 136 -10.48 0.64 7.82
CA ASN A 136 -11.05 1.90 8.32
C ASN A 136 -10.34 2.38 9.62
N GLY A 137 -9.01 2.38 9.61
CA GLY A 137 -8.16 2.80 10.71
C GLY A 137 -7.97 1.78 11.84
N LYS A 138 -8.68 0.65 11.85
CA LYS A 138 -8.57 -0.38 12.90
C LYS A 138 -7.67 -1.52 12.44
N LEU A 139 -6.74 -1.94 13.28
CA LEU A 139 -5.96 -3.16 13.07
C LEU A 139 -6.89 -4.37 13.15
N ILE A 140 -7.01 -5.11 12.06
CA ILE A 140 -7.87 -6.28 11.97
C ILE A 140 -7.10 -7.61 11.88
N SER A 141 -5.86 -7.56 11.41
CA SER A 141 -5.04 -8.76 11.27
C SER A 141 -3.56 -8.43 11.33
N THR A 142 -2.81 -9.28 12.04
CA THR A 142 -1.34 -9.36 11.97
C THR A 142 -0.97 -10.78 11.58
N LYS A 143 -0.16 -10.94 10.55
CA LYS A 143 0.27 -12.25 10.05
C LYS A 143 1.79 -12.29 9.88
N VAL A 144 2.36 -13.45 10.19
CA VAL A 144 3.73 -13.77 9.80
C VAL A 144 3.71 -14.28 8.36
N VAL A 145 4.51 -13.68 7.51
CA VAL A 145 4.68 -14.04 6.09
C VAL A 145 6.14 -14.40 5.88
N ASN A 146 6.41 -15.68 5.73
CA ASN A 146 7.77 -16.16 5.55
C ASN A 146 8.36 -15.66 4.22
N GLY A 147 9.63 -15.23 4.25
CA GLY A 147 10.31 -14.73 3.07
C GLY A 147 9.79 -13.38 2.58
N LEU A 148 9.07 -12.64 3.42
CA LEU A 148 8.61 -11.30 3.07
C LEU A 148 9.82 -10.37 2.87
N SER A 149 10.02 -9.94 1.63
CA SER A 149 11.03 -8.95 1.30
C SER A 149 10.49 -8.03 0.22
N PHE A 150 10.22 -6.80 0.58
CA PHE A 150 9.78 -5.78 -0.36
C PHE A 150 10.89 -5.41 -1.34
N THR A 151 12.14 -5.37 -0.87
CA THR A 151 13.30 -5.06 -1.71
C THR A 151 13.56 -6.09 -2.81
N THR A 152 13.17 -7.34 -2.59
CA THR A 152 13.40 -8.41 -3.54
C THR A 152 12.21 -8.66 -4.46
N HIS A 153 10.99 -8.58 -3.92
CA HIS A 153 9.78 -9.00 -4.63
C HIS A 153 8.85 -7.84 -5.02
N GLY A 154 8.97 -6.69 -4.38
CA GLY A 154 8.10 -5.53 -4.60
C GLY A 154 8.76 -4.37 -5.37
N VAL A 155 10.09 -4.35 -5.47
CA VAL A 155 10.85 -3.25 -6.08
C VAL A 155 11.81 -3.77 -7.12
N ASN A 156 11.84 -3.12 -8.29
CA ASN A 156 12.86 -3.39 -9.30
C ASN A 156 14.23 -2.95 -8.79
N SER A 157 15.19 -3.88 -8.74
CA SER A 157 16.52 -3.66 -8.18
C SER A 157 17.36 -2.67 -8.98
N THR A 158 17.07 -2.48 -10.25
CA THR A 158 17.83 -1.61 -11.16
C THR A 158 17.28 -0.18 -11.11
N THR A 159 15.96 -0.02 -11.09
CA THR A 159 15.31 1.30 -11.21
C THR A 159 14.91 1.90 -9.86
N ASN A 160 14.90 1.11 -8.79
CA ASN A 160 14.33 1.47 -7.48
C ASN A 160 12.87 1.92 -7.58
N LYS A 161 12.09 1.27 -8.46
CA LYS A 161 10.67 1.53 -8.65
C LYS A 161 9.85 0.29 -8.36
N ALA A 162 8.68 0.48 -7.82
CA ALA A 162 7.63 -0.52 -7.74
C ALA A 162 6.59 -0.24 -8.82
N SER A 163 6.20 -1.27 -9.54
CA SER A 163 5.14 -1.18 -10.54
C SER A 163 3.80 -1.51 -9.91
N TYR A 164 2.76 -0.84 -10.33
CA TYR A 164 1.39 -1.08 -9.88
C TYR A 164 0.43 -1.23 -11.05
N ILE A 165 -0.62 -2.01 -10.84
CA ILE A 165 -1.78 -2.08 -11.72
C ILE A 165 -3.03 -1.90 -10.85
N LEU A 166 -3.88 -0.95 -11.20
CA LEU A 166 -5.21 -0.79 -10.62
C LEU A 166 -6.23 -1.49 -11.53
N HIS A 167 -7.17 -2.20 -10.92
CA HIS A 167 -8.32 -2.82 -11.59
C HIS A 167 -7.94 -3.85 -12.68
N GLN A 168 -6.86 -4.61 -12.45
CA GLN A 168 -6.38 -5.62 -13.39
C GLN A 168 -7.43 -6.72 -13.64
N GLY A 169 -7.66 -7.05 -14.91
CA GLY A 169 -8.45 -8.22 -15.33
C GLY A 169 -9.94 -8.18 -15.05
N SER A 170 -10.43 -7.22 -14.32
CA SER A 170 -11.85 -7.09 -14.02
C SER A 170 -12.27 -5.63 -13.94
N GLN A 171 -13.06 -5.22 -14.92
CA GLN A 171 -13.73 -3.93 -14.83
C GLN A 171 -14.94 -4.10 -13.89
N TRP A 172 -15.01 -3.28 -12.86
CA TRP A 172 -16.11 -3.30 -11.91
C TRP A 172 -16.67 -1.89 -11.69
N GLN A 173 -17.89 -1.82 -11.20
CA GLN A 173 -18.54 -0.53 -10.96
C GLN A 173 -18.14 0.02 -9.58
N GLY A 174 -17.38 1.09 -9.60
CA GLY A 174 -16.88 1.71 -8.39
C GLY A 174 -15.74 2.67 -8.66
N LYS A 175 -15.07 3.04 -7.59
CA LYS A 175 -13.94 3.97 -7.61
C LYS A 175 -12.88 3.55 -6.62
N THR A 176 -11.62 3.86 -6.94
CA THR A 176 -10.53 3.91 -5.98
C THR A 176 -10.06 5.35 -5.81
N ALA A 177 -9.56 5.69 -4.64
CA ALA A 177 -9.05 7.02 -4.34
C ALA A 177 -7.91 6.96 -3.33
N LYS A 178 -7.12 8.02 -3.26
CA LYS A 178 -6.03 8.18 -2.30
C LYS A 178 -5.16 6.91 -2.22
N PHE A 179 -4.72 6.42 -3.39
CA PHE A 179 -3.77 5.33 -3.42
C PHE A 179 -2.38 5.89 -3.16
N GLU A 180 -1.79 5.48 -2.04
CA GLU A 180 -0.56 6.05 -1.51
C GLU A 180 0.40 4.96 -1.05
N TYR A 181 1.69 5.22 -1.22
CA TYR A 181 2.79 4.41 -0.71
C TYR A 181 3.58 5.20 0.35
N TYR A 182 3.95 4.53 1.43
CA TYR A 182 4.84 5.04 2.47
C TYR A 182 6.04 4.10 2.60
N PRO A 183 7.29 4.62 2.59
CA PRO A 183 8.51 3.81 2.71
C PRO A 183 8.82 3.39 4.14
N ARG A 184 7.78 3.23 4.97
CA ARG A 184 7.86 2.85 6.37
C ARG A 184 6.64 2.04 6.80
N ARG A 185 6.75 1.36 7.92
CA ARG A 185 5.55 0.88 8.60
C ARG A 185 4.82 2.06 9.24
N ILE A 186 3.52 2.05 9.15
CA ILE A 186 2.69 3.00 9.89
C ILE A 186 2.32 2.44 11.25
N THR A 187 2.08 3.33 12.20
CA THR A 187 1.56 2.99 13.52
C THR A 187 0.03 2.92 13.49
N PRO A 188 -0.63 2.29 14.51
CA PRO A 188 -2.07 2.33 14.63
C PRO A 188 -2.63 3.76 14.67
N GLN A 189 -1.89 4.71 15.26
CA GLN A 189 -2.28 6.11 15.30
C GLN A 189 -2.28 6.77 13.91
N ASP A 190 -1.24 6.46 13.09
CA ASP A 190 -1.18 6.95 11.71
C ASP A 190 -2.32 6.39 10.85
N ALA A 191 -2.71 5.14 11.09
CA ALA A 191 -3.79 4.49 10.35
C ALA A 191 -5.17 5.08 10.69
N TRP A 192 -5.33 5.67 11.87
CA TRP A 192 -6.58 6.28 12.33
C TRP A 192 -6.76 7.71 11.83
N ASN A 193 -5.67 8.48 11.66
CA ASN A 193 -5.67 9.87 11.21
C ASN A 193 -5.85 9.99 9.70
#